data_5eeffe859742f77e9a41bb9e63eea367
#
_entry.id   5eeffe859742f77e9a41bb9e63eea367
#
_cell.length_a   1.000
_cell.length_b   1.000
_cell.length_c   1.000
_cell.angle_alpha   90.00
_cell.angle_beta   90.00
_cell.angle_gamma   90.00
#
_symmetry.space_group_name_H-M   'P 1'
#
loop_
_entity.id
_entity.type
_entity.pdbx_description
1 polymer ?
#
loop_
_entity_poly.entity_id
_entity_poly.type
_entity_poly.pdbx_seq_one_letter_code
_entity_poly.pdbx_strand_id
1 'polypeptide(L)'
;MNRMQEIGSYKTGAMNNSFRLTGEILACACMLGGIPAHANKTPNNMSTQDSAAIHLPSQGRGDSRVEYLGQSMDQLIYDFMQEEKIPGMTLAIVQAPYIPRVVGYGVSNAETGLLASTNTLWPAAEISQGYAAIAAFQLVEKGKMDIHDKISRYVAGLPEAWQNVSVLQLLQHSSGIPDYRKSPQFDMSRDYDPGELLSLVRLNGLEFPSGTDVRQSATNFLLLSMVIDAVAGMPYEEFVRENQFQPLGLQHTVFGKDLGAVQQDNIRGHDNEHTLFKSRVGYVNPAETAAGYAVKDGAVKSVPPPARSSLRGFSDIWSTPQEISFWDICLAGSILVKDEKHRDMIYKPIRLDNGKIVPAMAGWQFPHHKGLMDIKGGVPGFSSYICRFTAPSELVCVTLTANKEGVDLTNLARRIAGALDPKLGSGQLDDNSLYLYESVFGVDETMERIEKILEEKSIPVFARIDHGKNAREAGLEMPPSKVVIFGSPKVGTNLMLGNPGIATELPLRIAVWEDKKGSTWISFPHMEKIAREYGVENLPPVAPIRQLLRNIASKAANVY
;
A
#
# COMPACT_ATOMS: atom_id res chain seq x y z
N MET A 1 60.79 37.29 -20.41
CA MET A 1 59.79 38.33 -20.56
C MET A 1 58.41 37.61 -20.48
N ASN A 2 57.86 37.53 -19.30
CA ASN A 2 56.66 38.16 -18.79
C ASN A 2 55.38 37.74 -19.56
N ARG A 3 54.36 37.17 -19.01
CA ARG A 3 53.80 37.09 -17.67
C ARG A 3 52.83 35.89 -17.65
N MET A 4 52.91 35.12 -16.60
CA MET A 4 51.88 34.19 -16.16
C MET A 4 50.60 34.93 -15.79
N GLN A 5 49.46 34.33 -16.08
CA GLN A 5 48.21 34.56 -15.34
C GLN A 5 47.65 33.24 -14.86
N GLU A 6 47.51 33.18 -13.55
CA GLU A 6 46.86 32.14 -12.78
C GLU A 6 45.38 32.02 -13.16
N ILE A 7 44.92 30.80 -13.40
CA ILE A 7 43.51 30.48 -13.38
C ILE A 7 43.32 29.45 -12.27
N GLY A 8 42.61 29.88 -11.23
CA GLY A 8 42.35 29.11 -10.03
C GLY A 8 41.54 27.84 -10.29
N SER A 9 42.01 26.77 -9.72
CA SER A 9 41.30 25.51 -9.65
C SER A 9 40.11 25.60 -8.69
N TYR A 10 38.91 25.54 -9.20
CA TYR A 10 37.75 25.24 -8.39
C TYR A 10 37.76 23.74 -8.03
N LYS A 11 38.11 23.45 -6.80
CA LYS A 11 37.86 22.15 -6.18
C LYS A 11 36.37 22.00 -6.02
N THR A 12 35.76 21.13 -6.80
CA THR A 12 34.44 20.58 -6.52
C THR A 12 34.55 19.71 -5.27
N GLY A 13 34.13 20.28 -4.14
CA GLY A 13 33.95 19.52 -2.92
C GLY A 13 32.76 18.58 -3.11
N ALA A 14 33.03 17.29 -3.24
CA ALA A 14 32.04 16.28 -3.07
C ALA A 14 31.56 16.33 -1.61
N MET A 15 30.39 16.84 -1.37
CA MET A 15 29.70 16.69 -0.10
C MET A 15 29.31 15.21 0.06
N ASN A 16 30.18 14.45 0.69
CA ASN A 16 29.84 13.16 1.27
C ASN A 16 28.95 13.43 2.50
N ASN A 17 27.66 13.58 2.30
CA ASN A 17 26.68 13.47 3.36
C ASN A 17 26.34 11.98 3.57
N SER A 18 27.29 11.22 4.05
CA SER A 18 27.00 9.98 4.74
C SER A 18 26.42 10.36 6.10
N PHE A 19 25.08 10.40 6.20
CA PHE A 19 24.40 10.47 7.48
C PHE A 19 24.80 9.24 8.30
N ARG A 20 25.64 9.43 9.30
CA ARG A 20 25.89 8.47 10.37
C ARG A 20 24.64 8.43 11.26
N LEU A 21 23.66 7.64 10.89
CA LEU A 21 22.53 7.24 11.73
C LEU A 21 22.97 6.14 12.74
N THR A 22 24.08 6.35 13.43
CA THR A 22 24.58 5.41 14.43
C THR A 22 24.28 5.97 15.81
N GLY A 23 23.43 5.34 16.53
CA GLY A 23 23.20 5.54 17.97
C GLY A 23 21.96 6.33 18.35
N GLU A 24 21.61 7.42 17.64
CA GLU A 24 20.46 8.25 18.04
C GLU A 24 19.09 7.66 17.70
N ILE A 25 18.98 6.87 16.65
CA ILE A 25 17.70 6.18 16.30
C ILE A 25 17.41 5.07 17.31
N LEU A 26 18.42 4.35 17.79
CA LEU A 26 18.24 3.34 18.83
C LEU A 26 17.84 3.98 20.18
N ALA A 27 18.38 5.17 20.49
CA ALA A 27 18.01 5.92 21.69
C ALA A 27 16.57 6.45 21.63
N CYS A 28 16.07 6.85 20.43
CA CYS A 28 14.67 7.22 20.25
C CYS A 28 13.69 6.05 20.39
N ALA A 29 14.06 4.85 19.95
CA ALA A 29 13.23 3.67 20.12
C ALA A 29 13.07 3.31 21.61
N CYS A 30 14.13 3.48 22.41
CA CYS A 30 14.09 3.26 23.87
C CYS A 30 13.32 4.36 24.64
N MET A 31 13.22 5.59 24.10
CA MET A 31 12.48 6.67 24.76
C MET A 31 10.97 6.69 24.44
N LEU A 32 10.48 5.85 23.55
CA LEU A 32 9.05 5.72 23.25
C LEU A 32 8.27 4.91 24.30
N GLY A 33 8.94 4.37 25.31
CA GLY A 33 8.37 3.55 26.37
C GLY A 33 7.78 4.30 27.58
N GLY A 34 7.63 5.61 27.55
CA GLY A 34 7.19 6.29 28.76
C GLY A 34 6.70 7.73 28.59
N ILE A 35 5.52 7.94 28.04
CA ILE A 35 4.78 9.19 28.23
C ILE A 35 3.36 8.85 28.67
N PRO A 36 2.89 9.32 29.84
CA PRO A 36 1.55 9.02 30.34
C PRO A 36 0.49 9.69 29.47
N ALA A 37 -0.51 8.93 29.07
CA ALA A 37 -1.70 9.44 28.41
C ALA A 37 -2.43 10.41 29.35
N HIS A 38 -2.56 11.67 28.96
CA HIS A 38 -3.48 12.59 29.61
C HIS A 38 -4.92 12.21 29.25
N ALA A 39 -5.64 11.77 30.26
CA ALA A 39 -7.08 11.54 30.18
C ALA A 39 -7.80 12.88 29.94
N ASN A 40 -8.37 13.06 28.76
CA ASN A 40 -9.34 14.14 28.52
C ASN A 40 -10.67 13.76 29.17
N LYS A 41 -11.11 14.60 30.11
CA LYS A 41 -12.45 14.55 30.71
C LYS A 41 -13.47 14.91 29.62
N THR A 42 -14.37 14.00 29.35
CA THR A 42 -15.58 14.24 28.56
C THR A 42 -16.53 15.16 29.30
N PRO A 43 -17.08 16.21 28.68
CA PRO A 43 -18.26 16.89 29.21
C PRO A 43 -19.51 16.13 28.75
N ASN A 44 -20.27 15.64 29.72
CA ASN A 44 -21.65 15.25 29.48
C ASN A 44 -22.50 16.49 29.16
N ASN A 45 -23.02 16.56 27.93
CA ASN A 45 -24.30 17.21 27.64
C ASN A 45 -24.74 16.72 26.25
N MET A 46 -25.66 15.78 26.23
CA MET A 46 -26.42 15.42 25.04
C MET A 46 -27.61 16.36 24.90
N SER A 47 -27.61 17.26 23.94
CA SER A 47 -28.80 17.86 23.39
C SER A 47 -29.13 17.17 22.07
N THR A 48 -30.31 16.63 22.01
CA THR A 48 -30.92 15.98 20.84
C THR A 48 -31.22 17.03 19.77
N GLN A 49 -30.67 16.85 18.59
CA GLN A 49 -31.10 17.22 17.23
C GLN A 49 -29.89 17.71 16.42
N ASP A 50 -29.26 16.73 15.80
CA ASP A 50 -28.62 16.88 14.49
C ASP A 50 -28.39 15.45 14.00
N SER A 51 -28.69 15.17 12.74
CA SER A 51 -28.33 13.93 12.06
C SER A 51 -26.80 13.88 11.96
N ALA A 52 -26.17 13.63 13.10
CA ALA A 52 -24.75 13.60 13.25
C ALA A 52 -24.20 12.47 12.40
N ALA A 53 -23.36 12.81 11.45
CA ALA A 53 -22.39 11.87 10.91
C ALA A 53 -21.83 11.05 12.08
N ILE A 54 -22.00 9.73 12.03
CA ILE A 54 -21.48 8.83 13.05
C ILE A 54 -19.98 8.98 13.01
N HIS A 55 -19.42 9.75 13.94
CA HIS A 55 -17.98 9.83 14.10
C HIS A 55 -17.50 8.49 14.62
N LEU A 56 -16.80 7.73 13.78
CA LEU A 56 -16.15 6.51 14.20
C LEU A 56 -15.09 6.86 15.25
N PRO A 57 -14.99 6.07 16.33
CA PRO A 57 -13.97 6.32 17.34
C PRO A 57 -12.57 6.18 16.74
N SER A 58 -11.64 7.01 17.18
CA SER A 58 -10.23 6.94 16.83
C SER A 58 -9.37 6.86 18.07
N GLN A 59 -8.31 6.07 18.02
CA GLN A 59 -7.33 5.91 19.11
C GLN A 59 -5.92 6.00 18.56
N GLY A 60 -5.11 6.87 19.14
CA GLY A 60 -3.73 7.03 18.72
C GLY A 60 -3.12 8.35 19.12
N ARG A 61 -2.05 8.72 18.43
CA ARG A 61 -1.29 9.94 18.65
C ARG A 61 -1.05 10.68 17.34
N GLY A 62 -0.80 11.97 17.43
CA GLY A 62 -0.42 12.83 16.33
C GLY A 62 -1.36 14.02 16.15
N ASP A 63 -1.00 14.93 15.25
CA ASP A 63 -1.75 16.13 14.97
C ASP A 63 -2.92 15.83 14.03
N SER A 64 -4.14 16.13 14.47
CA SER A 64 -5.36 15.97 13.68
C SER A 64 -5.67 17.18 12.79
N ARG A 65 -4.88 18.26 12.90
CA ARG A 65 -5.10 19.50 12.14
C ARG A 65 -4.50 19.48 10.74
N VAL A 66 -3.80 18.41 10.36
CA VAL A 66 -3.26 18.27 9.01
C VAL A 66 -4.40 18.07 8.03
N GLU A 67 -4.41 18.88 6.98
CA GLU A 67 -5.51 18.94 6.00
C GLU A 67 -5.00 18.67 4.57
N TYR A 68 -5.85 18.06 3.78
CA TYR A 68 -5.65 17.90 2.35
C TYR A 68 -6.85 18.49 1.60
N LEU A 69 -6.61 19.51 0.79
CA LEU A 69 -7.64 20.20 0.01
C LEU A 69 -8.84 20.65 0.87
N GLY A 70 -8.55 21.23 2.05
CA GLY A 70 -9.57 21.75 2.96
C GLY A 70 -10.34 20.69 3.76
N GLN A 71 -9.91 19.43 3.73
CA GLN A 71 -10.47 18.34 4.51
C GLN A 71 -9.45 17.84 5.51
N SER A 72 -9.81 17.72 6.79
CA SER A 72 -8.91 17.15 7.78
C SER A 72 -8.58 15.70 7.46
N MET A 73 -7.40 15.25 7.86
CA MET A 73 -6.96 13.87 7.63
C MET A 73 -7.93 12.86 8.25
N ASP A 74 -8.45 13.13 9.45
CA ASP A 74 -9.41 12.25 10.09
C ASP A 74 -10.73 12.19 9.30
N GLN A 75 -11.25 13.32 8.85
CA GLN A 75 -12.45 13.35 8.00
C GLN A 75 -12.24 12.60 6.69
N LEU A 76 -11.06 12.78 6.06
CA LEU A 76 -10.67 12.06 4.86
C LEU A 76 -10.75 10.53 5.04
N ILE A 77 -10.24 10.05 6.19
CA ILE A 77 -10.22 8.62 6.52
C ILE A 77 -11.63 8.13 6.84
N TYR A 78 -12.40 8.88 7.64
CA TYR A 78 -13.78 8.52 7.95
C TYR A 78 -14.65 8.41 6.70
N ASP A 79 -14.59 9.39 5.81
CA ASP A 79 -15.35 9.38 4.56
C ASP A 79 -14.98 8.15 3.72
N PHE A 80 -13.69 7.86 3.60
CA PHE A 80 -13.22 6.68 2.89
C PHE A 80 -13.71 5.38 3.52
N MET A 81 -13.64 5.26 4.85
CA MET A 81 -14.12 4.08 5.57
C MET A 81 -15.63 3.88 5.38
N GLN A 82 -16.42 4.94 5.40
CA GLN A 82 -17.86 4.88 5.15
C GLN A 82 -18.16 4.46 3.71
N GLU A 83 -17.52 5.08 2.73
CA GLU A 83 -17.68 4.78 1.31
C GLU A 83 -17.34 3.33 1.00
N GLU A 84 -16.23 2.84 1.54
CA GLU A 84 -15.75 1.47 1.33
C GLU A 84 -16.35 0.46 2.30
N LYS A 85 -17.17 0.89 3.28
CA LYS A 85 -17.74 0.03 4.34
C LYS A 85 -16.66 -0.73 5.12
N ILE A 86 -15.61 -0.03 5.54
CA ILE A 86 -14.50 -0.58 6.31
C ILE A 86 -14.84 -0.47 7.80
N PRO A 87 -14.90 -1.59 8.56
CA PRO A 87 -15.17 -1.53 10.00
C PRO A 87 -14.06 -0.90 10.80
N GLY A 88 -12.81 -1.18 10.46
CA GLY A 88 -11.64 -0.68 11.17
C GLY A 88 -10.41 -0.54 10.29
N MET A 89 -9.54 0.40 10.67
CA MET A 89 -8.30 0.71 9.98
C MET A 89 -7.26 1.21 10.97
N THR A 90 -5.99 0.99 10.69
CA THR A 90 -4.88 1.66 11.40
C THR A 90 -3.96 2.32 10.39
N LEU A 91 -3.57 3.54 10.72
CA LEU A 91 -2.66 4.39 9.96
C LEU A 91 -1.35 4.58 10.73
N ALA A 92 -0.22 4.52 10.03
CA ALA A 92 1.04 5.10 10.49
C ALA A 92 1.61 6.01 9.40
N ILE A 93 2.09 7.18 9.81
CA ILE A 93 2.77 8.14 8.95
C ILE A 93 4.20 8.28 9.44
N VAL A 94 5.15 8.18 8.52
CA VAL A 94 6.55 8.51 8.73
C VAL A 94 6.87 9.80 8.01
N GLN A 95 7.53 10.70 8.70
CA GLN A 95 8.25 11.81 8.15
C GLN A 95 9.67 11.73 8.71
N ALA A 96 10.51 11.01 7.96
CA ALA A 96 11.80 10.54 8.48
C ALA A 96 12.62 11.65 9.16
N PRO A 97 13.22 11.37 10.32
CA PRO A 97 13.30 10.08 11.01
C PRO A 97 12.17 9.80 12.02
N TYR A 98 11.10 10.55 11.99
CA TYR A 98 10.03 10.49 12.99
C TYR A 98 8.81 9.72 12.49
N ILE A 99 8.03 9.19 13.42
CA ILE A 99 6.67 8.67 13.19
C ILE A 99 5.69 9.62 13.89
N PRO A 100 5.29 10.72 13.22
CA PRO A 100 4.52 11.78 13.87
C PRO A 100 3.09 11.37 14.16
N ARG A 101 2.55 10.38 13.44
CA ARG A 101 1.15 10.00 13.61
C ARG A 101 0.97 8.49 13.48
N VAL A 102 0.31 7.90 14.49
CA VAL A 102 -0.18 6.52 14.48
C VAL A 102 -1.58 6.54 15.07
N VAL A 103 -2.59 6.11 14.31
CA VAL A 103 -4.00 6.18 14.74
C VAL A 103 -4.77 4.95 14.25
N GLY A 104 -5.55 4.35 15.17
CA GLY A 104 -6.60 3.39 14.85
C GLY A 104 -7.95 4.08 14.70
N TYR A 105 -8.73 3.68 13.71
CA TYR A 105 -10.06 4.18 13.40
C TYR A 105 -11.06 3.04 13.38
N GLY A 106 -12.26 3.26 13.94
CA GLY A 106 -13.32 2.27 13.98
C GLY A 106 -13.00 1.07 14.86
N VAL A 107 -13.41 -0.12 14.45
CA VAL A 107 -13.35 -1.36 15.25
C VAL A 107 -12.46 -2.41 14.59
N SER A 108 -11.54 -2.98 15.36
CA SER A 108 -10.72 -4.13 14.94
C SER A 108 -11.56 -5.41 14.92
N ASN A 109 -12.63 -5.46 15.70
CA ASN A 109 -13.58 -6.58 15.74
C ASN A 109 -15.00 -6.03 15.94
N ALA A 110 -15.86 -6.20 14.94
CA ALA A 110 -17.22 -5.68 14.94
C ALA A 110 -18.16 -6.51 15.82
N GLU A 111 -17.88 -7.80 16.03
CA GLU A 111 -18.68 -8.67 16.87
C GLU A 111 -18.52 -8.34 18.35
N THR A 112 -17.31 -7.98 18.77
CA THR A 112 -17.02 -7.66 20.18
C THR A 112 -17.03 -6.16 20.46
N GLY A 113 -17.05 -5.31 19.40
CA GLY A 113 -16.94 -3.86 19.52
C GLY A 113 -15.52 -3.38 19.91
N LEU A 114 -14.50 -4.23 19.78
CA LEU A 114 -13.12 -3.87 20.09
C LEU A 114 -12.62 -2.82 19.12
N LEU A 115 -12.08 -1.72 19.65
CA LEU A 115 -11.59 -0.62 18.83
C LEU A 115 -10.27 -0.95 18.13
N ALA A 116 -10.11 -0.52 16.91
CA ALA A 116 -8.82 -0.50 16.24
C ALA A 116 -7.88 0.49 16.97
N SER A 117 -6.64 0.08 17.17
CA SER A 117 -5.65 0.87 17.93
C SER A 117 -4.27 0.80 17.32
N THR A 118 -3.31 1.49 17.93
CA THR A 118 -1.89 1.43 17.53
C THR A 118 -1.26 0.06 17.76
N ASN A 119 -1.85 -0.77 18.62
CA ASN A 119 -1.36 -2.11 18.98
C ASN A 119 -2.16 -3.22 18.31
N THR A 120 -3.15 -2.90 17.50
CA THR A 120 -3.89 -3.91 16.74
C THR A 120 -2.97 -4.57 15.71
N LEU A 121 -2.91 -5.90 15.74
CA LEU A 121 -2.16 -6.71 14.81
C LEU A 121 -3.00 -6.98 13.55
N TRP A 122 -2.43 -6.68 12.41
CA TRP A 122 -3.04 -6.86 11.10
C TRP A 122 -2.19 -7.79 10.24
N PRO A 123 -2.77 -8.56 9.33
CA PRO A 123 -1.98 -9.23 8.31
C PRO A 123 -1.22 -8.19 7.49
N ALA A 124 0.11 -8.33 7.41
CA ALA A 124 0.92 -7.51 6.51
C ALA A 124 0.66 -7.86 5.04
N ALA A 125 0.04 -9.01 4.80
CA ALA A 125 -0.25 -9.53 3.47
C ALA A 125 1.03 -9.55 2.60
N GLU A 126 0.99 -9.09 1.35
CA GLU A 126 2.14 -9.10 0.44
C GLU A 126 3.31 -8.21 0.90
N ILE A 127 3.14 -7.36 1.90
CA ILE A 127 4.28 -6.66 2.55
C ILE A 127 5.25 -7.69 3.17
N SER A 128 4.77 -8.89 3.55
CA SER A 128 5.61 -10.01 4.02
C SER A 128 6.71 -10.38 3.03
N GLN A 129 6.48 -10.21 1.73
CA GLN A 129 7.50 -10.47 0.70
C GLN A 129 8.75 -9.60 0.89
N GLY A 130 8.58 -8.36 1.35
CA GLY A 130 9.70 -7.48 1.67
C GLY A 130 10.63 -8.08 2.71
N TYR A 131 10.08 -8.68 3.77
CA TYR A 131 10.88 -9.32 4.84
C TYR A 131 11.64 -10.54 4.31
N ALA A 132 10.99 -11.37 3.48
CA ALA A 132 11.64 -12.53 2.85
C ALA A 132 12.75 -12.10 1.88
N ALA A 133 12.52 -11.07 1.09
CA ALA A 133 13.52 -10.51 0.19
C ALA A 133 14.74 -9.97 0.94
N ILE A 134 14.51 -9.22 2.03
CA ILE A 134 15.61 -8.70 2.86
C ILE A 134 16.39 -9.84 3.51
N ALA A 135 15.74 -10.93 3.96
CA ALA A 135 16.43 -12.12 4.47
C ALA A 135 17.37 -12.72 3.43
N ALA A 136 16.95 -12.80 2.16
CA ALA A 136 17.80 -13.26 1.08
C ALA A 136 19.01 -12.33 0.88
N PHE A 137 18.83 -11.01 0.83
CA PHE A 137 19.94 -10.06 0.73
C PHE A 137 20.88 -10.10 1.94
N GLN A 138 20.37 -10.32 3.15
CA GLN A 138 21.19 -10.52 4.34
C GLN A 138 22.08 -11.76 4.25
N LEU A 139 21.59 -12.84 3.63
CA LEU A 139 22.40 -14.04 3.37
C LEU A 139 23.46 -13.80 2.28
N VAL A 140 23.12 -13.00 1.26
CA VAL A 140 24.10 -12.56 0.24
C VAL A 140 25.21 -11.73 0.89
N GLU A 141 24.88 -10.77 1.75
CA GLU A 141 25.86 -9.96 2.47
C GLU A 141 26.78 -10.77 3.41
N LYS A 142 26.24 -11.86 3.95
CA LYS A 142 27.02 -12.84 4.73
C LYS A 142 27.88 -13.77 3.86
N GLY A 143 27.84 -13.62 2.54
CA GLY A 143 28.57 -14.49 1.59
C GLY A 143 28.10 -15.94 1.56
N LYS A 144 26.86 -16.21 2.03
CA LYS A 144 26.31 -17.57 2.10
C LYS A 144 25.65 -18.03 0.80
N MET A 145 25.23 -17.10 -0.04
CA MET A 145 24.64 -17.36 -1.37
C MET A 145 24.84 -16.17 -2.31
N ASP A 146 24.62 -16.40 -3.61
CA ASP A 146 24.49 -15.36 -4.63
C ASP A 146 23.04 -15.35 -5.13
N ILE A 147 22.50 -14.16 -5.40
CA ILE A 147 21.14 -14.04 -5.94
C ILE A 147 20.99 -14.63 -7.35
N HIS A 148 22.10 -14.82 -8.07
CA HIS A 148 22.14 -15.47 -9.37
C HIS A 148 22.27 -17.00 -9.28
N ASP A 149 22.46 -17.54 -8.07
CA ASP A 149 22.49 -18.99 -7.87
C ASP A 149 21.17 -19.63 -8.31
N LYS A 150 21.28 -20.82 -8.90
CA LYS A 150 20.10 -21.63 -9.25
C LYS A 150 19.46 -22.18 -7.97
N ILE A 151 18.15 -22.11 -7.89
CA ILE A 151 17.40 -22.61 -6.72
C ILE A 151 17.60 -24.12 -6.51
N SER A 152 17.88 -24.88 -7.58
CA SER A 152 18.18 -26.32 -7.51
C SER A 152 19.42 -26.64 -6.69
N ARG A 153 20.30 -25.69 -6.42
CA ARG A 153 21.44 -25.83 -5.50
C ARG A 153 20.99 -26.00 -4.05
N TYR A 154 19.85 -25.45 -3.71
CA TYR A 154 19.36 -25.31 -2.33
C TYR A 154 18.10 -26.14 -2.06
N VAL A 155 17.26 -26.34 -3.06
CA VAL A 155 15.98 -27.04 -2.94
C VAL A 155 16.03 -28.30 -3.77
N ALA A 156 15.95 -29.45 -3.11
CA ALA A 156 15.95 -30.75 -3.76
C ALA A 156 14.59 -31.12 -4.38
N GLY A 157 14.59 -32.03 -5.37
CA GLY A 157 13.37 -32.58 -5.94
C GLY A 157 12.54 -31.63 -6.80
N LEU A 158 13.14 -30.54 -7.29
CA LEU A 158 12.48 -29.61 -8.20
C LEU A 158 12.27 -30.25 -9.58
N PRO A 159 11.15 -29.93 -10.27
CA PRO A 159 10.94 -30.33 -11.66
C PRO A 159 12.10 -29.85 -12.56
N GLU A 160 12.38 -30.62 -13.63
CA GLU A 160 13.45 -30.29 -14.56
C GLU A 160 13.33 -28.87 -15.12
N ALA A 161 12.12 -28.46 -15.47
CA ALA A 161 11.82 -27.10 -15.98
C ALA A 161 12.18 -25.97 -15.00
N TRP A 162 12.26 -26.26 -13.69
CA TRP A 162 12.51 -25.23 -12.66
C TRP A 162 13.97 -25.18 -12.21
N GLN A 163 14.78 -26.17 -12.57
CA GLN A 163 16.16 -26.32 -12.06
C GLN A 163 17.08 -25.16 -12.43
N ASN A 164 16.80 -24.47 -13.51
CA ASN A 164 17.60 -23.33 -13.97
C ASN A 164 17.10 -21.97 -13.46
N VAL A 165 16.00 -21.93 -12.73
CA VAL A 165 15.49 -20.69 -12.12
C VAL A 165 16.48 -20.20 -11.07
N SER A 166 16.79 -18.90 -11.08
CA SER A 166 17.66 -18.25 -10.09
C SER A 166 16.87 -17.68 -8.92
N VAL A 167 17.56 -17.45 -7.80
CA VAL A 167 17.01 -16.73 -6.64
C VAL A 167 16.50 -15.34 -7.05
N LEU A 168 17.24 -14.64 -7.92
CA LEU A 168 16.82 -13.34 -8.45
C LEU A 168 15.47 -13.43 -9.17
N GLN A 169 15.26 -14.47 -9.99
CA GLN A 169 13.98 -14.63 -10.70
C GLN A 169 12.80 -14.94 -9.79
N LEU A 170 13.03 -15.56 -8.61
CA LEU A 170 12.00 -15.66 -7.57
C LEU A 170 11.67 -14.29 -6.99
N LEU A 171 12.68 -13.51 -6.59
CA LEU A 171 12.54 -12.14 -6.05
C LEU A 171 11.81 -11.21 -7.02
N GLN A 172 12.04 -11.39 -8.32
CA GLN A 172 11.46 -10.58 -9.38
C GLN A 172 10.07 -11.05 -9.82
N HIS A 173 9.58 -12.19 -9.35
CA HIS A 173 8.42 -12.88 -9.91
C HIS A 173 8.56 -13.19 -11.42
N SER A 174 9.79 -13.29 -11.92
CA SER A 174 10.10 -13.58 -13.32
C SER A 174 10.48 -15.03 -13.59
N SER A 175 10.25 -15.91 -12.62
CA SER A 175 10.58 -17.35 -12.72
C SER A 175 9.75 -18.11 -13.76
N GLY A 176 8.51 -17.70 -14.02
CA GLY A 176 7.52 -18.45 -14.79
C GLY A 176 6.89 -19.61 -14.03
N ILE A 177 7.27 -19.85 -12.76
CA ILE A 177 6.71 -20.94 -11.93
C ILE A 177 5.25 -20.64 -11.60
N PRO A 178 4.32 -21.59 -11.84
CA PRO A 178 2.89 -21.42 -11.56
C PRO A 178 2.61 -21.14 -10.09
N ASP A 179 1.58 -20.36 -9.83
CA ASP A 179 1.11 -20.04 -8.48
C ASP A 179 0.25 -21.18 -7.92
N TYR A 180 0.69 -21.81 -6.81
CA TYR A 180 -0.07 -22.89 -6.17
C TYR A 180 -1.46 -22.47 -5.72
N ARG A 181 -1.70 -21.18 -5.46
CA ARG A 181 -3.03 -20.64 -5.09
C ARG A 181 -4.07 -20.82 -6.20
N LYS A 182 -3.63 -21.00 -7.45
CA LYS A 182 -4.52 -21.25 -8.60
C LYS A 182 -4.90 -22.72 -8.74
N SER A 183 -4.28 -23.61 -7.97
CA SER A 183 -4.64 -25.03 -7.98
C SER A 183 -6.03 -25.24 -7.40
N PRO A 184 -6.91 -26.02 -8.04
CA PRO A 184 -8.23 -26.37 -7.48
C PRO A 184 -8.17 -27.11 -6.14
N GLN A 185 -7.03 -27.73 -5.81
CA GLN A 185 -6.81 -28.42 -4.55
C GLN A 185 -6.30 -27.51 -3.42
N PHE A 186 -5.96 -26.26 -3.73
CA PHE A 186 -5.53 -25.31 -2.72
C PHE A 186 -6.72 -24.79 -1.91
N ASP A 187 -6.61 -24.92 -0.60
CA ASP A 187 -7.56 -24.36 0.37
C ASP A 187 -6.80 -23.43 1.33
N MET A 188 -7.08 -22.14 1.24
CA MET A 188 -6.41 -21.12 2.05
C MET A 188 -6.71 -21.26 3.55
N SER A 189 -7.77 -21.97 3.93
CA SER A 189 -8.13 -22.23 5.33
C SER A 189 -7.40 -23.42 5.96
N ARG A 190 -6.64 -24.17 5.16
CA ARG A 190 -5.88 -25.34 5.59
C ARG A 190 -4.41 -25.00 5.81
N ASP A 191 -3.80 -25.58 6.83
CA ASP A 191 -2.35 -25.60 7.02
C ASP A 191 -1.67 -26.61 6.08
N TYR A 192 -0.47 -26.27 5.61
CA TYR A 192 0.32 -27.06 4.67
C TYR A 192 1.78 -27.12 5.08
N ASP A 193 2.42 -28.23 4.77
CA ASP A 193 3.87 -28.27 4.67
C ASP A 193 4.33 -27.68 3.33
N PRO A 194 5.55 -27.08 3.26
CA PRO A 194 6.09 -26.54 2.01
C PRO A 194 6.09 -27.54 0.85
N GLY A 195 6.39 -28.82 1.11
CA GLY A 195 6.35 -29.88 0.11
C GLY A 195 4.95 -30.17 -0.42
N GLU A 196 3.92 -30.10 0.43
CA GLU A 196 2.51 -30.24 0.03
C GLU A 196 2.11 -29.11 -0.92
N LEU A 197 2.44 -27.85 -0.59
CA LEU A 197 2.16 -26.69 -1.46
C LEU A 197 2.84 -26.83 -2.83
N LEU A 198 4.10 -27.23 -2.87
CA LEU A 198 4.81 -27.48 -4.13
C LEU A 198 4.16 -28.62 -4.93
N SER A 199 3.64 -29.64 -4.28
CA SER A 199 2.99 -30.77 -4.96
C SER A 199 1.78 -30.34 -5.79
N LEU A 200 1.12 -29.25 -5.42
CA LEU A 200 -0.05 -28.69 -6.13
C LEU A 200 0.28 -28.18 -7.55
N VAL A 201 1.53 -27.85 -7.81
CA VAL A 201 1.96 -27.25 -9.08
C VAL A 201 3.20 -27.87 -9.72
N ARG A 202 3.90 -28.77 -9.02
CA ARG A 202 5.17 -29.37 -9.48
C ARG A 202 5.09 -30.13 -10.81
N LEU A 203 3.92 -30.57 -11.21
CA LEU A 203 3.71 -31.27 -12.48
C LEU A 203 3.45 -30.31 -13.63
N ASN A 204 3.27 -29.03 -13.35
CA ASN A 204 3.03 -28.01 -14.36
C ASN A 204 4.38 -27.48 -14.86
N GLY A 205 4.49 -27.21 -16.16
CA GLY A 205 5.61 -26.50 -16.75
C GLY A 205 5.64 -25.02 -16.30
N LEU A 206 6.62 -24.29 -16.82
CA LEU A 206 6.64 -22.83 -16.64
C LEU A 206 5.52 -22.18 -17.44
N GLU A 207 4.86 -21.18 -16.87
CA GLU A 207 3.82 -20.38 -17.55
C GLU A 207 4.42 -19.50 -18.67
N PHE A 208 5.71 -19.14 -18.53
CA PHE A 208 6.54 -18.44 -19.52
C PHE A 208 8.02 -18.74 -19.25
N PRO A 209 8.92 -18.57 -20.24
CA PRO A 209 10.36 -18.78 -20.03
C PRO A 209 10.90 -17.85 -18.93
N SER A 210 11.66 -18.40 -17.98
CA SER A 210 12.22 -17.62 -16.87
C SER A 210 12.99 -16.39 -17.37
N GLY A 211 12.79 -15.25 -16.73
CA GLY A 211 13.42 -13.97 -17.07
C GLY A 211 12.77 -13.20 -18.22
N THR A 212 11.69 -13.70 -18.85
CA THR A 212 11.08 -13.04 -20.04
C THR A 212 9.82 -12.24 -19.75
N ASP A 213 9.14 -12.51 -18.63
CA ASP A 213 7.95 -11.79 -18.17
C ASP A 213 7.89 -11.78 -16.66
N VAL A 214 6.94 -11.06 -16.08
CA VAL A 214 6.69 -10.98 -14.64
C VAL A 214 5.24 -11.35 -14.34
N ARG A 215 5.08 -12.30 -13.40
CA ARG A 215 3.78 -12.67 -12.87
C ARG A 215 3.92 -13.04 -11.41
N GLN A 216 3.20 -12.31 -10.55
CA GLN A 216 3.19 -12.60 -9.13
C GLN A 216 2.75 -14.03 -8.86
N SER A 217 3.52 -14.76 -8.05
CA SER A 217 3.29 -16.14 -7.69
C SER A 217 3.72 -16.40 -6.25
N ALA A 218 2.81 -16.92 -5.44
CA ALA A 218 3.13 -17.31 -4.06
C ALA A 218 4.16 -18.46 -4.01
N THR A 219 4.21 -19.29 -5.04
CA THR A 219 5.23 -20.35 -5.18
C THR A 219 6.64 -19.78 -5.19
N ASN A 220 6.86 -18.59 -5.76
CA ASN A 220 8.18 -17.96 -5.77
C ASN A 220 8.68 -17.69 -4.35
N PHE A 221 7.86 -17.15 -3.49
CA PHE A 221 8.25 -16.79 -2.12
C PHE A 221 8.22 -17.99 -1.17
N LEU A 222 7.42 -19.01 -1.46
CA LEU A 222 7.54 -20.31 -0.81
C LEU A 222 8.92 -20.93 -1.11
N LEU A 223 9.33 -20.98 -2.38
CA LEU A 223 10.66 -21.47 -2.77
C LEU A 223 11.78 -20.60 -2.20
N LEU A 224 11.62 -19.28 -2.16
CA LEU A 224 12.58 -18.37 -1.53
C LEU A 224 12.74 -18.69 -0.04
N SER A 225 11.65 -18.92 0.69
CA SER A 225 11.71 -19.31 2.10
C SER A 225 12.43 -20.65 2.30
N MET A 226 12.25 -21.61 1.39
CA MET A 226 12.98 -22.89 1.44
C MET A 226 14.46 -22.72 1.10
N VAL A 227 14.83 -21.82 0.18
CA VAL A 227 16.23 -21.45 -0.07
C VAL A 227 16.85 -20.85 1.19
N ILE A 228 16.12 -19.95 1.88
CA ILE A 228 16.59 -19.36 3.14
C ILE A 228 16.77 -20.43 4.21
N ASP A 229 15.84 -21.39 4.37
CA ASP A 229 16.00 -22.53 5.29
C ASP A 229 17.33 -23.27 5.03
N ALA A 230 17.57 -23.63 3.78
CA ALA A 230 18.76 -24.41 3.40
C ALA A 230 20.07 -23.62 3.59
N VAL A 231 20.09 -22.34 3.22
CA VAL A 231 21.30 -21.51 3.29
C VAL A 231 21.60 -21.05 4.71
N ALA A 232 20.56 -20.72 5.49
CA ALA A 232 20.71 -20.30 6.87
C ALA A 232 21.01 -21.47 7.81
N GLY A 233 20.54 -22.68 7.47
CA GLY A 233 20.59 -23.86 8.34
C GLY A 233 19.61 -23.82 9.50
N MET A 234 18.57 -22.99 9.38
CA MET A 234 17.49 -22.81 10.33
C MET A 234 16.20 -22.41 9.60
N PRO A 235 15.01 -22.56 10.23
CA PRO A 235 13.77 -22.11 9.62
C PRO A 235 13.80 -20.64 9.21
N TYR A 236 13.22 -20.32 8.05
CA TYR A 236 13.10 -18.97 7.51
C TYR A 236 12.55 -17.96 8.55
N GLU A 237 11.54 -18.38 9.27
CA GLU A 237 10.88 -17.54 10.26
C GLU A 237 11.81 -17.23 11.45
N GLU A 238 12.66 -18.18 11.82
CA GLU A 238 13.65 -17.97 12.88
C GLU A 238 14.76 -17.03 12.38
N PHE A 239 15.23 -17.24 11.15
CA PHE A 239 16.21 -16.35 10.54
C PHE A 239 15.71 -14.90 10.46
N VAL A 240 14.47 -14.69 10.01
CA VAL A 240 13.87 -13.35 9.94
C VAL A 240 13.72 -12.75 11.35
N ARG A 241 13.27 -13.54 12.31
CA ARG A 241 13.13 -13.08 13.70
C ARG A 241 14.47 -12.63 14.27
N GLU A 242 15.53 -13.41 14.12
CA GLU A 242 16.86 -13.09 14.66
C GLU A 242 17.55 -11.94 13.94
N ASN A 243 17.35 -11.79 12.63
CA ASN A 243 18.08 -10.82 11.81
C ASN A 243 17.27 -9.55 11.48
N GLN A 244 15.95 -9.52 11.75
CA GLN A 244 15.11 -8.37 11.50
C GLN A 244 14.27 -7.99 12.73
N PHE A 245 13.43 -8.88 13.30
CA PHE A 245 12.51 -8.47 14.37
C PHE A 245 13.25 -8.13 15.66
N GLN A 246 14.10 -9.02 16.16
CA GLN A 246 14.82 -8.82 17.42
C GLN A 246 15.80 -7.65 17.39
N PRO A 247 16.66 -7.49 16.34
CA PRO A 247 17.59 -6.36 16.27
C PRO A 247 16.90 -4.99 16.21
N LEU A 248 15.68 -4.94 15.69
CA LEU A 248 14.89 -3.72 15.60
C LEU A 248 13.95 -3.53 16.80
N GLY A 249 13.84 -4.51 17.70
CA GLY A 249 12.93 -4.46 18.83
C GLY A 249 11.45 -4.48 18.45
N LEU A 250 11.10 -5.16 17.34
CA LEU A 250 9.70 -5.29 16.90
C LEU A 250 8.97 -6.27 17.81
N GLN A 251 8.14 -5.77 18.69
CA GLN A 251 7.41 -6.57 19.69
C GLN A 251 6.03 -7.03 19.18
N HIS A 252 5.47 -6.34 18.19
CA HIS A 252 4.15 -6.58 17.62
C HIS A 252 4.24 -7.07 16.16
N THR A 253 5.40 -7.59 15.74
CA THR A 253 5.61 -8.19 14.43
C THR A 253 5.93 -9.66 14.60
N VAL A 254 5.05 -10.52 14.11
CA VAL A 254 5.12 -11.97 14.32
C VAL A 254 4.71 -12.72 13.07
N PHE A 255 5.13 -13.97 12.96
CA PHE A 255 4.55 -14.87 11.98
C PHE A 255 3.18 -15.35 12.43
N GLY A 256 2.28 -15.61 11.47
CA GLY A 256 0.91 -16.04 11.77
C GLY A 256 0.85 -17.28 12.67
N LYS A 257 1.84 -18.19 12.56
CA LYS A 257 1.95 -19.37 13.44
C LYS A 257 2.21 -19.02 14.91
N ASP A 258 2.78 -17.85 15.20
CA ASP A 258 3.17 -17.42 16.53
C ASP A 258 2.14 -16.48 17.21
N LEU A 259 1.04 -16.15 16.52
CA LEU A 259 0.01 -15.24 17.04
C LEU A 259 -0.54 -15.65 18.41
N GLY A 260 -0.74 -16.96 18.64
CA GLY A 260 -1.24 -17.47 19.92
C GLY A 260 -0.28 -17.23 21.08
N ALA A 261 1.04 -17.26 20.82
CA ALA A 261 2.06 -16.98 21.82
C ALA A 261 2.05 -15.51 22.25
N VAL A 262 1.96 -14.58 21.28
CA VAL A 262 1.90 -13.12 21.55
C VAL A 262 0.69 -12.77 22.41
N GLN A 263 -0.47 -13.33 22.11
CA GLN A 263 -1.68 -13.11 22.90
C GLN A 263 -1.54 -13.65 24.34
N GLN A 264 -0.91 -14.82 24.50
CA GLN A 264 -0.67 -15.41 25.80
C GLN A 264 0.36 -14.64 26.62
N ASP A 265 1.43 -14.19 26.01
CA ASP A 265 2.48 -13.43 26.68
C ASP A 265 2.00 -12.05 27.12
N ASN A 266 1.18 -11.38 26.34
CA ASN A 266 0.54 -10.14 26.75
C ASN A 266 -0.38 -10.33 27.97
N ILE A 267 -1.13 -11.42 28.04
CA ILE A 267 -1.96 -11.75 29.19
C ILE A 267 -1.09 -12.09 30.40
N ARG A 268 0.01 -12.85 30.24
CA ARG A 268 0.95 -13.20 31.29
C ARG A 268 1.75 -12.00 31.79
N GLY A 269 2.18 -11.11 30.90
CA GLY A 269 2.85 -9.87 31.30
C GLY A 269 1.98 -8.99 32.21
N HIS A 270 0.67 -9.01 32.00
CA HIS A 270 -0.29 -8.36 32.88
C HIS A 270 -0.34 -8.98 34.28
N ASP A 271 -0.15 -10.28 34.41
CA ASP A 271 -0.17 -10.96 35.70
C ASP A 271 1.05 -10.66 36.55
N ASN A 272 2.19 -10.33 35.96
CA ASN A 272 3.43 -10.04 36.68
C ASN A 272 3.52 -8.61 37.23
N GLU A 273 2.84 -7.65 36.60
CA GLU A 273 2.84 -6.23 36.99
C GLU A 273 1.45 -5.71 37.40
N HIS A 274 0.54 -6.60 37.64
CA HIS A 274 -0.87 -6.35 37.83
C HIS A 274 -1.22 -5.30 38.88
N THR A 275 -0.42 -5.17 39.90
CA THR A 275 -0.68 -4.23 40.99
C THR A 275 -0.51 -2.77 40.60
N LEU A 276 0.43 -2.47 39.74
CA LEU A 276 0.65 -1.11 39.25
C LEU A 276 -0.38 -0.72 38.17
N PHE A 277 -0.74 -1.63 37.29
CA PHE A 277 -1.70 -1.37 36.22
C PHE A 277 -3.13 -1.24 36.76
N LYS A 278 -3.58 -2.14 37.62
CA LYS A 278 -4.94 -2.13 38.17
C LYS A 278 -5.26 -0.90 39.01
N SER A 279 -4.24 -0.24 39.53
CA SER A 279 -4.46 0.91 40.42
C SER A 279 -4.33 2.28 39.76
N ARG A 280 -3.71 2.40 38.57
CA ARG A 280 -3.34 3.70 38.00
C ARG A 280 -3.76 3.92 36.55
N VAL A 281 -3.96 2.88 35.79
CA VAL A 281 -4.32 2.98 34.35
C VAL A 281 -5.65 2.31 34.17
N GLY A 282 -6.65 3.06 33.79
CA GLY A 282 -8.01 2.55 33.62
C GLY A 282 -8.16 1.50 32.52
N TYR A 283 -7.22 1.46 31.57
CA TYR A 283 -7.23 0.52 30.47
C TYR A 283 -5.83 0.35 29.88
N VAL A 284 -5.43 -0.88 29.66
CA VAL A 284 -4.24 -1.25 28.89
C VAL A 284 -4.75 -1.95 27.63
N ASN A 285 -4.34 -1.45 26.47
CA ASN A 285 -4.69 -2.06 25.20
C ASN A 285 -3.63 -3.11 24.82
N PRO A 286 -3.85 -4.41 25.12
CA PRO A 286 -2.92 -5.46 24.71
C PRO A 286 -2.88 -5.54 23.19
N ALA A 287 -1.83 -6.17 22.64
CA ALA A 287 -1.79 -6.49 21.24
C ALA A 287 -2.88 -7.52 20.92
N GLU A 288 -3.84 -7.13 20.11
CA GLU A 288 -4.96 -7.99 19.71
C GLU A 288 -5.05 -8.08 18.20
N THR A 289 -5.41 -9.24 17.69
CA THR A 289 -5.58 -9.46 16.25
C THR A 289 -6.89 -8.87 15.75
N ALA A 290 -6.84 -8.20 14.62
CA ALA A 290 -8.04 -7.75 13.93
C ALA A 290 -8.84 -8.94 13.40
N ALA A 291 -10.18 -8.81 13.39
CA ALA A 291 -11.10 -9.71 12.68
C ALA A 291 -11.30 -9.23 11.24
N GLY A 292 -11.35 -10.14 10.29
CA GLY A 292 -11.47 -9.85 8.86
C GLY A 292 -12.91 -9.79 8.36
N TYR A 293 -13.18 -8.97 7.35
CA TYR A 293 -14.52 -8.78 6.80
C TYR A 293 -14.54 -8.72 5.27
N ALA A 294 -15.68 -9.12 4.70
CA ALA A 294 -16.03 -8.94 3.30
C ALA A 294 -17.43 -8.34 3.18
N VAL A 295 -17.72 -7.67 2.08
CA VAL A 295 -19.06 -7.24 1.76
C VAL A 295 -19.74 -8.30 0.89
N LYS A 296 -20.75 -8.97 1.44
CA LYS A 296 -21.56 -9.97 0.75
C LYS A 296 -23.03 -9.54 0.81
N ASP A 297 -23.68 -9.47 -0.34
CA ASP A 297 -25.08 -9.01 -0.46
C ASP A 297 -25.31 -7.61 0.16
N GLY A 298 -24.33 -6.71 0.02
CA GLY A 298 -24.38 -5.35 0.57
C GLY A 298 -24.10 -5.23 2.07
N ALA A 299 -23.98 -6.35 2.80
CA ALA A 299 -23.72 -6.40 4.23
C ALA A 299 -22.24 -6.76 4.51
N VAL A 300 -21.70 -6.19 5.58
CA VAL A 300 -20.38 -6.56 6.10
C VAL A 300 -20.52 -7.90 6.85
N LYS A 301 -19.75 -8.90 6.46
CA LYS A 301 -19.74 -10.23 7.05
C LYS A 301 -18.32 -10.63 7.45
N SER A 302 -18.16 -11.31 8.57
CA SER A 302 -16.89 -11.84 9.04
C SER A 302 -16.32 -12.88 8.06
N VAL A 303 -15.00 -12.85 7.90
CA VAL A 303 -14.23 -13.79 7.06
C VAL A 303 -13.07 -14.31 7.91
N PRO A 304 -12.89 -15.63 8.01
CA PRO A 304 -11.76 -16.18 8.72
C PRO A 304 -10.44 -15.80 8.01
N PRO A 305 -9.35 -15.54 8.77
CA PRO A 305 -8.06 -15.29 8.17
C PRO A 305 -7.52 -16.56 7.48
N PRO A 306 -6.53 -16.45 6.59
CA PRO A 306 -5.81 -17.59 6.04
C PRO A 306 -5.21 -18.47 7.14
N ALA A 307 -5.10 -19.76 6.87
CA ALA A 307 -4.36 -20.66 7.75
C ALA A 307 -2.88 -20.24 7.84
N ARG A 308 -2.27 -20.54 8.98
CA ARG A 308 -0.98 -19.98 9.41
C ARG A 308 0.20 -20.29 8.48
N SER A 309 0.14 -21.41 7.76
CA SER A 309 1.18 -21.90 6.86
C SER A 309 0.81 -21.85 5.37
N SER A 310 -0.43 -21.50 5.04
CA SER A 310 -0.92 -21.54 3.65
C SER A 310 -0.22 -20.55 2.71
N LEU A 311 0.39 -19.49 3.25
CA LEU A 311 1.02 -18.39 2.49
C LEU A 311 2.48 -18.13 2.93
N ARG A 312 3.22 -19.17 3.35
CA ARG A 312 4.60 -19.07 3.84
C ARG A 312 5.51 -18.28 2.90
N GLY A 313 6.21 -17.30 3.45
CA GLY A 313 7.14 -16.40 2.73
C GLY A 313 6.44 -15.34 1.87
N PHE A 314 5.16 -15.52 1.55
CA PHE A 314 4.41 -14.64 0.67
C PHE A 314 3.51 -13.65 1.44
N SER A 315 2.80 -14.14 2.49
CA SER A 315 1.80 -13.34 3.20
C SER A 315 1.57 -13.88 4.63
N ASP A 316 2.63 -14.15 5.35
CA ASP A 316 2.63 -14.90 6.62
C ASP A 316 2.96 -14.06 7.86
N ILE A 317 3.17 -12.74 7.70
CA ILE A 317 3.50 -11.84 8.81
C ILE A 317 2.25 -11.06 9.25
N TRP A 318 2.13 -10.89 10.56
CA TRP A 318 1.19 -10.00 11.22
C TRP A 318 1.97 -8.91 11.96
N SER A 319 1.50 -7.67 11.86
CA SER A 319 2.20 -6.54 12.46
C SER A 319 1.27 -5.35 12.69
N THR A 320 1.80 -4.31 13.31
CA THR A 320 1.16 -3.00 13.38
C THR A 320 1.70 -2.09 12.28
N PRO A 321 0.91 -1.15 11.74
CA PRO A 321 1.42 -0.16 10.78
C PRO A 321 2.63 0.62 11.29
N GLN A 322 2.72 0.85 12.60
CA GLN A 322 3.88 1.51 13.22
C GLN A 322 5.15 0.68 13.05
N GLU A 323 5.11 -0.61 13.34
CA GLU A 323 6.30 -1.48 13.25
C GLU A 323 6.67 -1.79 11.79
N ILE A 324 5.69 -1.93 10.90
CA ILE A 324 5.94 -2.01 9.45
C ILE A 324 6.68 -0.75 8.97
N SER A 325 6.21 0.43 9.36
CA SER A 325 6.85 1.70 9.01
C SER A 325 8.24 1.84 9.60
N PHE A 326 8.45 1.39 10.83
CA PHE A 326 9.77 1.42 11.47
C PHE A 326 10.76 0.47 10.78
N TRP A 327 10.32 -0.73 10.42
CA TRP A 327 11.11 -1.66 9.61
C TRP A 327 11.52 -1.03 8.28
N ASP A 328 10.60 -0.34 7.60
CA ASP A 328 10.88 0.36 6.35
C ASP A 328 11.90 1.51 6.50
N ILE A 329 11.82 2.29 7.60
CA ILE A 329 12.84 3.29 7.95
C ILE A 329 14.22 2.63 8.10
N CYS A 330 14.28 1.49 8.79
CA CYS A 330 15.53 0.76 9.02
C CYS A 330 16.11 0.17 7.74
N LEU A 331 15.26 -0.23 6.81
CA LEU A 331 15.69 -0.62 5.46
C LEU A 331 16.28 0.57 4.69
N ALA A 332 15.60 1.70 4.69
CA ALA A 332 16.07 2.93 4.06
C ALA A 332 17.39 3.44 4.71
N GLY A 333 17.50 3.30 6.02
CA GLY A 333 18.66 3.72 6.82
C GLY A 333 19.87 2.79 6.79
N SER A 334 19.93 1.81 5.92
CA SER A 334 21.06 0.85 5.78
C SER A 334 21.28 -0.07 6.98
N ILE A 335 20.27 -0.24 7.85
CA ILE A 335 20.39 -1.09 9.03
C ILE A 335 20.19 -2.57 8.65
N LEU A 336 19.17 -2.83 7.83
CA LEU A 336 18.78 -4.18 7.43
C LEU A 336 19.62 -4.74 6.28
N VAL A 337 19.98 -3.90 5.32
CA VAL A 337 20.85 -4.21 4.18
C VAL A 337 21.93 -3.12 4.13
N LYS A 338 23.18 -3.50 4.32
CA LYS A 338 24.30 -2.57 4.50
C LYS A 338 24.94 -2.13 3.18
N ASP A 339 25.04 -3.06 2.23
CA ASP A 339 25.63 -2.78 0.92
C ASP A 339 24.67 -1.91 0.07
N GLU A 340 25.19 -0.78 -0.40
CA GLU A 340 24.43 0.16 -1.23
C GLU A 340 23.98 -0.47 -2.55
N LYS A 341 24.80 -1.34 -3.16
CA LYS A 341 24.44 -2.00 -4.41
C LYS A 341 23.23 -2.94 -4.23
N HIS A 342 23.19 -3.64 -3.09
CA HIS A 342 22.06 -4.51 -2.77
C HIS A 342 20.80 -3.69 -2.50
N ARG A 343 20.89 -2.57 -1.78
CA ARG A 343 19.76 -1.65 -1.61
C ARG A 343 19.29 -1.06 -2.94
N ASP A 344 20.23 -0.66 -3.78
CA ASP A 344 19.94 -0.18 -5.13
C ASP A 344 19.14 -1.19 -5.96
N MET A 345 19.43 -2.48 -5.82
CA MET A 345 18.65 -3.52 -6.50
C MET A 345 17.20 -3.59 -6.00
N ILE A 346 16.99 -3.38 -4.70
CA ILE A 346 15.64 -3.36 -4.11
C ILE A 346 14.85 -2.13 -4.56
N TYR A 347 15.54 -0.99 -4.71
CA TYR A 347 14.91 0.32 -4.95
C TYR A 347 14.79 0.72 -6.42
N LYS A 348 15.04 -0.18 -7.34
CA LYS A 348 14.96 0.10 -8.77
C LYS A 348 14.05 -0.87 -9.49
N PRO A 349 13.34 -0.41 -10.53
CA PRO A 349 12.65 -1.29 -11.46
C PRO A 349 13.61 -2.31 -12.06
N ILE A 350 13.12 -3.52 -12.27
CA ILE A 350 13.93 -4.61 -12.84
C ILE A 350 13.99 -4.50 -14.37
N ARG A 351 15.12 -4.96 -14.91
CA ARG A 351 15.27 -5.23 -16.35
C ARG A 351 15.31 -6.74 -16.55
N LEU A 352 14.40 -7.25 -17.35
CA LEU A 352 14.33 -8.65 -17.74
C LEU A 352 15.41 -9.01 -18.78
N ASP A 353 15.64 -10.30 -18.99
CA ASP A 353 16.63 -10.82 -19.93
C ASP A 353 16.37 -10.37 -21.38
N ASN A 354 15.10 -10.15 -21.75
CA ASN A 354 14.68 -9.61 -23.04
C ASN A 354 14.76 -8.07 -23.14
N GLY A 355 15.28 -7.38 -22.10
CA GLY A 355 15.43 -5.94 -22.05
C GLY A 355 14.20 -5.16 -21.58
N LYS A 356 13.04 -5.81 -21.41
CA LYS A 356 11.82 -5.16 -20.86
C LYS A 356 12.09 -4.66 -19.45
N ILE A 357 11.69 -3.42 -19.16
CA ILE A 357 11.74 -2.86 -17.82
C ILE A 357 10.37 -3.12 -17.17
N VAL A 358 10.39 -3.70 -15.98
CA VAL A 358 9.19 -3.96 -15.19
C VAL A 358 9.26 -3.16 -13.91
N PRO A 359 8.25 -2.34 -13.61
CA PRO A 359 8.26 -1.49 -12.43
C PRO A 359 7.90 -2.26 -11.15
N ALA A 360 8.62 -3.37 -10.89
CA ALA A 360 8.40 -4.19 -9.70
C ALA A 360 9.68 -4.92 -9.27
N MET A 361 9.84 -5.16 -7.97
CA MET A 361 10.91 -5.96 -7.38
C MET A 361 10.51 -6.46 -5.99
N ALA A 362 10.55 -7.78 -5.78
CA ALA A 362 10.35 -8.38 -4.44
C ALA A 362 9.09 -7.89 -3.69
N GLY A 363 7.97 -7.81 -4.38
CA GLY A 363 6.73 -7.24 -3.87
C GLY A 363 6.65 -5.72 -3.97
N TRP A 364 7.78 -5.00 -4.00
CA TRP A 364 7.80 -3.58 -4.25
C TRP A 364 7.41 -3.26 -5.68
N GLN A 365 6.64 -2.20 -5.82
CA GLN A 365 6.22 -1.66 -7.09
C GLN A 365 6.68 -0.20 -7.16
N PHE A 366 6.93 0.27 -8.38
CA PHE A 366 7.45 1.61 -8.64
C PHE A 366 6.46 2.36 -9.53
N PRO A 367 5.37 2.90 -8.94
CA PRO A 367 4.46 3.77 -9.69
C PRO A 367 5.23 4.96 -10.25
N HIS A 368 4.77 5.53 -11.35
CA HIS A 368 5.53 6.55 -12.09
C HIS A 368 5.74 7.90 -11.39
N HIS A 369 5.29 8.07 -10.18
CA HIS A 369 5.76 9.21 -9.39
C HIS A 369 7.24 8.99 -9.08
N LYS A 370 8.11 9.89 -9.53
CA LYS A 370 9.56 9.79 -9.29
C LYS A 370 9.82 9.65 -7.79
N GLY A 371 10.45 8.56 -7.40
CA GLY A 371 10.78 8.28 -6.02
C GLY A 371 9.67 7.66 -5.18
N LEU A 372 8.54 7.26 -5.76
CA LEU A 372 7.54 6.47 -5.04
C LEU A 372 7.80 4.99 -5.24
N MET A 373 7.78 4.23 -4.15
CA MET A 373 7.67 2.78 -4.16
C MET A 373 6.59 2.33 -3.17
N ASP A 374 5.85 1.30 -3.52
CA ASP A 374 4.77 0.79 -2.70
C ASP A 374 4.65 -0.73 -2.71
N ILE A 375 3.93 -1.27 -1.73
CA ILE A 375 3.43 -2.64 -1.73
C ILE A 375 1.94 -2.59 -1.41
N LYS A 376 1.14 -3.21 -2.27
CA LYS A 376 -0.27 -3.53 -2.01
C LYS A 376 -0.37 -4.95 -1.50
N GLY A 377 -1.16 -5.15 -0.48
CA GLY A 377 -1.40 -6.45 0.09
C GLY A 377 -2.89 -6.71 0.33
N GLY A 378 -3.28 -7.97 0.16
CA GLY A 378 -4.64 -8.41 0.46
C GLY A 378 -4.71 -9.90 0.74
N VAL A 379 -5.37 -10.23 1.83
CA VAL A 379 -5.76 -11.60 2.19
C VAL A 379 -7.26 -11.60 2.52
N PRO A 380 -7.93 -12.76 2.55
CA PRO A 380 -9.34 -12.79 2.93
C PRO A 380 -9.64 -11.99 4.19
N GLY A 381 -10.57 -11.06 4.07
CA GLY A 381 -11.00 -10.18 5.14
C GLY A 381 -10.13 -8.93 5.38
N PHE A 382 -9.00 -8.74 4.67
CA PHE A 382 -8.06 -7.67 4.96
C PHE A 382 -7.45 -7.05 3.72
N SER A 383 -7.08 -5.77 3.85
CA SER A 383 -6.24 -5.04 2.89
C SER A 383 -5.14 -4.29 3.63
N SER A 384 -3.93 -4.29 3.09
CA SER A 384 -2.77 -3.57 3.63
C SER A 384 -2.04 -2.83 2.52
N TYR A 385 -1.39 -1.74 2.89
CA TYR A 385 -0.67 -0.90 1.97
C TYR A 385 0.46 -0.17 2.67
N ILE A 386 1.60 -0.12 2.04
CA ILE A 386 2.70 0.77 2.41
C ILE A 386 3.18 1.50 1.17
N CYS A 387 3.36 2.81 1.27
CA CYS A 387 4.07 3.57 0.25
C CYS A 387 5.15 4.42 0.89
N ARG A 388 6.25 4.57 0.17
CA ARG A 388 7.38 5.40 0.57
C ARG A 388 7.81 6.28 -0.59
N PHE A 389 7.96 7.58 -0.30
CA PHE A 389 8.59 8.54 -1.17
C PHE A 389 10.08 8.56 -0.86
N THR A 390 10.90 8.28 -1.86
CA THR A 390 12.35 8.03 -1.71
C THR A 390 13.20 9.24 -2.05
N ALA A 391 12.61 10.32 -2.62
CA ALA A 391 13.34 11.53 -2.91
C ALA A 391 13.82 12.18 -1.60
N PRO A 392 15.09 12.63 -1.50
CA PRO A 392 15.65 13.17 -0.26
C PRO A 392 14.89 14.35 0.34
N SER A 393 14.14 15.09 -0.48
CA SER A 393 13.30 16.21 -0.05
C SER A 393 11.92 15.82 0.46
N GLU A 394 11.49 14.58 0.28
CA GLU A 394 10.14 14.14 0.55
C GLU A 394 10.07 13.22 1.77
N LEU A 395 10.82 12.14 1.80
CA LEU A 395 11.03 11.21 2.93
C LEU A 395 9.76 10.89 3.74
N VAL A 396 8.63 10.73 3.05
CA VAL A 396 7.35 10.38 3.65
C VAL A 396 7.03 8.91 3.37
N CYS A 397 6.54 8.21 4.38
CA CYS A 397 5.97 6.87 4.24
C CYS A 397 4.58 6.86 4.87
N VAL A 398 3.63 6.20 4.21
CA VAL A 398 2.28 5.98 4.73
C VAL A 398 1.99 4.49 4.72
N THR A 399 1.67 3.96 5.89
CA THR A 399 1.25 2.56 6.07
C THR A 399 -0.20 2.51 6.53
N LEU A 400 -1.02 1.76 5.82
CA LEU A 400 -2.45 1.57 6.08
C LEU A 400 -2.78 0.09 6.15
N THR A 401 -3.58 -0.28 7.13
CA THR A 401 -4.18 -1.61 7.23
C THR A 401 -5.67 -1.50 7.52
N ALA A 402 -6.47 -2.36 6.92
CA ALA A 402 -7.91 -2.36 7.04
C ALA A 402 -8.45 -3.78 7.16
N ASN A 403 -9.49 -3.97 7.98
CA ASN A 403 -10.18 -5.25 8.11
C ASN A 403 -11.33 -5.42 7.13
N LYS A 404 -11.08 -5.10 5.88
CA LYS A 404 -11.97 -5.42 4.76
C LYS A 404 -11.13 -5.85 3.56
N GLU A 405 -11.51 -6.96 2.92
CA GLU A 405 -10.85 -7.42 1.70
C GLU A 405 -11.16 -6.55 0.49
N GLY A 406 -10.24 -6.52 -0.48
CA GLY A 406 -10.45 -5.91 -1.78
C GLY A 406 -10.51 -4.38 -1.78
N VAL A 407 -9.97 -3.71 -0.75
CA VAL A 407 -9.91 -2.24 -0.69
C VAL A 407 -8.64 -1.73 -1.37
N ASP A 408 -8.79 -0.81 -2.31
CA ASP A 408 -7.65 -0.07 -2.86
C ASP A 408 -7.30 1.14 -1.96
N LEU A 409 -6.25 0.97 -1.16
CA LEU A 409 -5.78 1.99 -0.22
C LEU A 409 -4.84 3.02 -0.86
N THR A 410 -4.46 2.86 -2.14
CA THR A 410 -3.44 3.68 -2.81
C THR A 410 -3.80 5.16 -2.82
N ASN A 411 -5.02 5.47 -3.28
CA ASN A 411 -5.45 6.86 -3.38
C ASN A 411 -5.58 7.52 -2.00
N LEU A 412 -6.09 6.79 -1.01
CA LEU A 412 -6.15 7.29 0.37
C LEU A 412 -4.75 7.62 0.90
N ALA A 413 -3.79 6.71 0.74
CA ALA A 413 -2.41 6.94 1.19
C ALA A 413 -1.75 8.14 0.50
N ARG A 414 -1.99 8.32 -0.82
CA ARG A 414 -1.51 9.48 -1.57
C ARG A 414 -2.12 10.78 -1.07
N ARG A 415 -3.41 10.80 -0.77
CA ARG A 415 -4.08 11.98 -0.19
C ARG A 415 -3.57 12.29 1.21
N ILE A 416 -3.29 11.27 2.03
CA ILE A 416 -2.65 11.43 3.34
C ILE A 416 -1.25 12.02 3.19
N ALA A 417 -0.44 11.50 2.28
CA ALA A 417 0.88 12.07 1.99
C ALA A 417 0.77 13.52 1.49
N GLY A 418 -0.21 13.80 0.65
CA GLY A 418 -0.52 15.15 0.13
C GLY A 418 -0.91 16.15 1.21
N ALA A 419 -1.45 15.69 2.34
CA ALA A 419 -1.72 16.54 3.50
C ALA A 419 -0.44 17.01 4.22
N LEU A 420 0.65 16.26 4.07
CA LEU A 420 1.98 16.64 4.61
C LEU A 420 2.78 17.47 3.60
N ASP A 421 2.77 17.07 2.34
CA ASP A 421 3.34 17.80 1.22
C ASP A 421 2.41 17.67 0.01
N PRO A 422 1.78 18.77 -0.45
CA PRO A 422 0.82 18.74 -1.57
C PRO A 422 1.34 18.09 -2.85
N LYS A 423 2.67 18.10 -3.07
CA LYS A 423 3.31 17.45 -4.24
C LYS A 423 3.16 15.93 -4.25
N LEU A 424 2.95 15.32 -3.08
CA LEU A 424 2.83 13.88 -2.92
C LEU A 424 1.41 13.38 -3.13
N GLY A 425 0.43 14.28 -3.16
CA GLY A 425 -0.97 13.95 -3.34
C GLY A 425 -1.26 13.34 -4.72
N SER A 426 -2.19 12.40 -4.79
CA SER A 426 -2.62 11.76 -6.04
C SER A 426 -3.62 12.58 -6.85
N GLY A 427 -4.22 13.57 -6.23
CA GLY A 427 -5.18 14.47 -6.87
C GLY A 427 -4.86 15.90 -6.51
N GLN A 428 -4.87 16.77 -7.49
CA GLN A 428 -4.78 18.20 -7.31
C GLN A 428 -6.13 18.81 -7.70
N LEU A 429 -6.63 19.76 -6.91
CA LEU A 429 -7.64 20.68 -7.41
C LEU A 429 -6.90 21.74 -8.19
N ASP A 430 -7.25 21.90 -9.46
CA ASP A 430 -6.84 23.09 -10.19
C ASP A 430 -7.68 24.30 -9.80
N ASP A 431 -7.26 25.49 -10.23
CA ASP A 431 -7.98 26.74 -9.98
C ASP A 431 -9.40 26.73 -10.61
N ASN A 432 -9.67 25.83 -11.55
CA ASN A 432 -10.95 25.65 -12.22
C ASN A 432 -11.87 24.64 -11.53
N SER A 433 -11.47 24.11 -10.36
CA SER A 433 -12.23 23.09 -9.61
C SER A 433 -12.39 21.77 -10.35
N LEU A 434 -11.35 21.34 -11.06
CA LEU A 434 -11.23 20.00 -11.63
C LEU A 434 -10.36 19.13 -10.72
N TYR A 435 -10.72 17.86 -10.61
CA TYR A 435 -9.78 16.85 -10.11
C TYR A 435 -8.81 16.48 -11.21
N LEU A 436 -7.52 16.44 -10.87
CA LEU A 436 -6.43 16.07 -11.76
C LEU A 436 -5.71 14.84 -11.20
N TYR A 437 -5.49 13.83 -12.03
CA TYR A 437 -4.72 12.64 -11.71
C TYR A 437 -3.65 12.44 -12.77
N GLU A 438 -2.39 12.40 -12.37
CA GLU A 438 -1.31 12.07 -13.29
C GLU A 438 -1.37 10.57 -13.64
N SER A 439 -1.36 10.26 -14.93
CA SER A 439 -1.34 8.88 -15.43
C SER A 439 0.08 8.46 -15.78
N VAL A 440 0.38 7.21 -15.50
CA VAL A 440 1.65 6.58 -15.85
C VAL A 440 1.70 6.12 -17.30
N PHE A 441 0.57 6.15 -17.98
CA PHE A 441 0.41 5.74 -19.37
C PHE A 441 0.24 6.96 -20.27
N GLY A 442 0.46 6.78 -21.57
CA GLY A 442 0.10 7.78 -22.55
C GLY A 442 -1.42 7.98 -22.65
N VAL A 443 -1.83 9.05 -23.34
CA VAL A 443 -3.25 9.44 -23.47
C VAL A 443 -4.12 8.31 -24.03
N ASP A 444 -3.65 7.60 -25.04
CA ASP A 444 -4.42 6.53 -25.69
C ASP A 444 -4.68 5.36 -24.75
N GLU A 445 -3.62 4.83 -24.13
CA GLU A 445 -3.72 3.71 -23.19
C GLU A 445 -4.55 4.09 -21.96
N THR A 446 -4.36 5.30 -21.42
CA THR A 446 -5.16 5.78 -20.29
C THR A 446 -6.65 5.83 -20.63
N MET A 447 -7.01 6.29 -21.83
CA MET A 447 -8.40 6.34 -22.28
C MET A 447 -8.98 4.94 -22.48
N GLU A 448 -8.23 4.01 -23.06
CA GLU A 448 -8.66 2.61 -23.21
C GLU A 448 -8.92 1.95 -21.86
N ARG A 449 -8.08 2.22 -20.87
CA ARG A 449 -8.27 1.73 -19.48
C ARG A 449 -9.52 2.31 -18.84
N ILE A 450 -9.81 3.60 -19.03
CA ILE A 450 -11.06 4.22 -18.56
C ILE A 450 -12.26 3.53 -19.20
N GLU A 451 -12.26 3.35 -20.51
CA GLU A 451 -13.36 2.72 -21.23
C GLU A 451 -13.59 1.27 -20.79
N LYS A 452 -12.52 0.52 -20.59
CA LYS A 452 -12.60 -0.85 -20.05
C LYS A 452 -13.25 -0.88 -18.68
N ILE A 453 -12.89 0.05 -17.77
CA ILE A 453 -13.53 0.15 -16.43
C ILE A 453 -15.02 0.49 -16.56
N LEU A 454 -15.39 1.36 -17.49
CA LEU A 454 -16.80 1.68 -17.75
C LEU A 454 -17.58 0.47 -18.27
N GLU A 455 -16.99 -0.30 -19.18
CA GLU A 455 -17.57 -1.54 -19.71
C GLU A 455 -17.75 -2.59 -18.62
N GLU A 456 -16.72 -2.86 -17.80
CA GLU A 456 -16.77 -3.78 -16.64
C GLU A 456 -17.89 -3.43 -15.67
N LYS A 457 -18.15 -2.13 -15.50
CA LYS A 457 -19.25 -1.62 -14.65
C LYS A 457 -20.58 -1.48 -15.36
N SER A 458 -20.67 -1.87 -16.64
CA SER A 458 -21.88 -1.72 -17.48
C SER A 458 -22.41 -0.29 -17.52
N ILE A 459 -21.50 0.71 -17.56
CA ILE A 459 -21.84 2.13 -17.64
C ILE A 459 -21.82 2.57 -19.11
N PRO A 460 -22.95 3.04 -19.67
CA PRO A 460 -23.01 3.47 -21.07
C PRO A 460 -22.08 4.64 -21.39
N VAL A 461 -21.34 4.51 -22.47
CA VAL A 461 -20.58 5.60 -23.09
C VAL A 461 -21.45 6.24 -24.19
N PHE A 462 -21.69 7.54 -24.06
CA PHE A 462 -22.53 8.30 -25.01
C PHE A 462 -21.74 8.91 -26.16
N ALA A 463 -20.52 9.38 -25.87
CA ALA A 463 -19.68 9.97 -26.91
C ALA A 463 -18.18 9.83 -26.56
N ARG A 464 -17.36 9.88 -27.63
CA ARG A 464 -15.91 9.94 -27.59
C ARG A 464 -15.46 11.10 -28.45
N ILE A 465 -14.61 11.96 -27.92
CA ILE A 465 -14.09 13.12 -28.62
C ILE A 465 -12.56 13.05 -28.58
N ASP A 466 -11.93 13.10 -29.74
CA ASP A 466 -10.48 13.20 -29.88
C ASP A 466 -10.13 14.61 -30.38
N HIS A 467 -9.79 15.49 -29.41
CA HIS A 467 -9.43 16.87 -29.73
C HIS A 467 -8.12 16.98 -30.51
N GLY A 468 -7.15 16.10 -30.23
CA GLY A 468 -5.89 16.06 -30.97
C GLY A 468 -6.09 15.70 -32.45
N LYS A 469 -6.99 14.73 -32.73
CA LYS A 469 -7.38 14.40 -34.10
C LYS A 469 -8.12 15.54 -34.77
N ASN A 470 -9.11 16.11 -34.10
CA ASN A 470 -9.91 17.24 -34.65
C ASN A 470 -9.03 18.46 -34.94
N ALA A 471 -8.03 18.75 -34.11
CA ALA A 471 -7.08 19.83 -34.35
C ALA A 471 -6.26 19.58 -35.63
N ARG A 472 -5.72 18.36 -35.80
CA ARG A 472 -4.98 18.00 -37.03
C ARG A 472 -5.84 18.12 -38.30
N GLU A 473 -7.10 17.69 -38.22
CA GLU A 473 -8.06 17.83 -39.33
C GLU A 473 -8.37 19.30 -39.66
N ALA A 474 -8.27 20.19 -38.66
CA ALA A 474 -8.41 21.64 -38.86
C ALA A 474 -7.08 22.34 -39.20
N GLY A 475 -5.99 21.61 -39.45
CA GLY A 475 -4.68 22.17 -39.78
C GLY A 475 -3.94 22.78 -38.58
N LEU A 476 -4.29 22.39 -37.36
CA LEU A 476 -3.69 22.86 -36.10
C LEU A 476 -2.90 21.75 -35.43
N GLU A 477 -1.88 22.12 -34.64
CA GLU A 477 -1.12 21.20 -33.82
C GLU A 477 -1.45 21.41 -32.33
N MET A 478 -1.73 20.33 -31.63
CA MET A 478 -1.89 20.32 -30.18
C MET A 478 -1.45 18.97 -29.61
N PRO A 479 -1.01 18.91 -28.33
CA PRO A 479 -0.78 17.65 -27.64
C PRO A 479 -2.02 16.75 -27.65
N PRO A 480 -1.86 15.43 -27.53
CA PRO A 480 -2.96 14.49 -27.43
C PRO A 480 -3.97 14.92 -26.35
N SER A 481 -5.25 14.90 -26.69
CA SER A 481 -6.32 15.22 -25.75
C SER A 481 -7.61 14.51 -26.17
N LYS A 482 -8.20 13.74 -25.28
CA LYS A 482 -9.40 12.94 -25.52
C LYS A 482 -10.42 13.15 -24.39
N VAL A 483 -11.70 13.04 -24.72
CA VAL A 483 -12.80 13.12 -23.74
C VAL A 483 -13.75 11.95 -23.96
N VAL A 484 -14.11 11.27 -22.88
CA VAL A 484 -15.20 10.31 -22.86
C VAL A 484 -16.38 10.88 -22.09
N ILE A 485 -17.58 10.75 -22.66
CA ILE A 485 -18.85 11.20 -22.09
C ILE A 485 -19.69 9.96 -21.79
N PHE A 486 -20.09 9.79 -20.54
CA PHE A 486 -20.72 8.56 -20.06
C PHE A 486 -21.69 8.83 -18.90
N GLY A 487 -22.50 7.84 -18.59
CA GLY A 487 -23.39 7.95 -17.43
C GLY A 487 -24.56 6.96 -17.47
N SER A 488 -25.35 6.99 -16.42
CA SER A 488 -26.58 6.22 -16.31
C SER A 488 -27.80 7.14 -16.36
N PRO A 489 -28.71 7.00 -17.33
CA PRO A 489 -29.95 7.78 -17.37
C PRO A 489 -30.71 7.75 -16.06
N LYS A 490 -30.78 6.59 -15.40
CA LYS A 490 -31.47 6.42 -14.11
C LYS A 490 -30.86 7.29 -13.01
N VAL A 491 -29.53 7.39 -12.97
CA VAL A 491 -28.80 8.18 -11.96
C VAL A 491 -28.92 9.67 -12.26
N GLY A 492 -28.71 10.07 -13.52
CA GLY A 492 -28.82 11.47 -13.95
C GLY A 492 -30.23 12.03 -13.77
N THR A 493 -31.27 11.24 -14.05
CA THR A 493 -32.66 11.66 -13.85
C THR A 493 -32.94 11.98 -12.39
N ASN A 494 -32.45 11.20 -11.44
CA ASN A 494 -32.64 11.50 -10.02
C ASN A 494 -32.03 12.86 -9.60
N LEU A 495 -30.90 13.24 -10.15
CA LEU A 495 -30.30 14.56 -9.92
C LEU A 495 -31.14 15.67 -10.55
N MET A 496 -31.57 15.48 -11.80
CA MET A 496 -32.39 16.46 -12.52
C MET A 496 -33.79 16.65 -11.93
N LEU A 497 -34.35 15.62 -11.29
CA LEU A 497 -35.59 15.75 -10.51
C LEU A 497 -35.40 16.64 -9.28
N GLY A 498 -34.20 16.65 -8.69
CA GLY A 498 -33.86 17.55 -7.59
C GLY A 498 -33.68 19.00 -8.05
N ASN A 499 -32.94 19.17 -9.16
CA ASN A 499 -32.76 20.47 -9.81
C ASN A 499 -32.55 20.28 -11.33
N PRO A 500 -33.50 20.69 -12.18
CA PRO A 500 -33.37 20.52 -13.64
C PRO A 500 -32.13 21.23 -14.25
N GLY A 501 -31.67 22.31 -13.62
CA GLY A 501 -30.51 23.08 -14.08
C GLY A 501 -29.22 22.26 -14.14
N ILE A 502 -29.09 21.21 -13.30
CA ILE A 502 -27.91 20.35 -13.30
C ILE A 502 -27.74 19.56 -14.62
N ALA A 503 -28.74 19.59 -15.49
CA ALA A 503 -28.66 18.97 -16.80
C ALA A 503 -27.49 19.51 -17.66
N THR A 504 -27.02 20.73 -17.41
CA THR A 504 -25.84 21.32 -18.08
C THR A 504 -24.54 20.63 -17.70
N GLU A 505 -24.47 19.97 -16.54
CA GLU A 505 -23.31 19.25 -16.03
C GLU A 505 -23.37 17.74 -16.32
N LEU A 506 -24.47 17.28 -16.89
CA LEU A 506 -24.71 15.88 -17.25
C LEU A 506 -24.80 15.71 -18.77
N PRO A 507 -24.41 14.54 -19.31
CA PRO A 507 -23.81 13.38 -18.66
C PRO A 507 -22.38 13.65 -18.15
N LEU A 508 -21.89 12.74 -17.30
CA LEU A 508 -20.52 12.84 -16.73
C LEU A 508 -19.47 12.81 -17.85
N ARG A 509 -18.36 13.47 -17.61
CA ARG A 509 -17.23 13.52 -18.56
C ARG A 509 -15.88 13.36 -17.84
N ILE A 510 -14.97 12.66 -18.50
CA ILE A 510 -13.56 12.57 -18.11
C ILE A 510 -12.73 12.96 -19.32
N ALA A 511 -11.76 13.86 -19.13
CA ALA A 511 -10.77 14.18 -20.14
C ALA A 511 -9.43 13.53 -19.78
N VAL A 512 -8.70 13.09 -20.81
CA VAL A 512 -7.31 12.63 -20.73
C VAL A 512 -6.49 13.45 -21.70
N TRP A 513 -5.44 14.09 -21.21
CA TRP A 513 -4.65 15.02 -22.02
C TRP A 513 -3.18 15.04 -21.59
N GLU A 514 -2.30 15.40 -22.52
CA GLU A 514 -0.87 15.55 -22.30
C GLU A 514 -0.50 17.02 -22.12
N ASP A 515 0.31 17.31 -21.11
CA ASP A 515 0.81 18.67 -20.87
C ASP A 515 2.07 18.96 -21.72
N LYS A 516 2.55 20.21 -21.65
CA LYS A 516 3.76 20.65 -22.37
C LYS A 516 5.05 19.94 -21.95
N LYS A 517 5.03 19.20 -20.84
CA LYS A 517 6.17 18.43 -20.33
C LYS A 517 6.11 16.96 -20.74
N GLY A 518 5.03 16.54 -21.43
CA GLY A 518 4.79 15.17 -21.81
C GLY A 518 4.16 14.31 -20.70
N SER A 519 3.67 14.93 -19.61
CA SER A 519 2.90 14.22 -18.59
C SER A 519 1.44 14.07 -19.02
N THR A 520 0.90 12.87 -18.82
CA THR A 520 -0.51 12.58 -19.10
C THR A 520 -1.38 12.79 -17.87
N TRP A 521 -2.47 13.51 -18.04
CA TRP A 521 -3.41 13.86 -16.99
C TRP A 521 -4.81 13.34 -17.28
N ILE A 522 -5.48 12.85 -16.21
CA ILE A 522 -6.92 12.57 -16.20
C ILE A 522 -7.58 13.72 -15.45
N SER A 523 -8.61 14.34 -16.01
CA SER A 523 -9.35 15.42 -15.36
C SER A 523 -10.85 15.19 -15.42
N PHE A 524 -11.55 15.56 -14.34
CA PHE A 524 -13.01 15.51 -14.25
C PHE A 524 -13.54 16.55 -13.25
N PRO A 525 -14.81 17.00 -13.40
CA PRO A 525 -15.40 18.02 -12.56
C PRO A 525 -15.54 17.59 -11.09
N HIS A 526 -15.47 18.56 -10.19
CA HIS A 526 -15.69 18.40 -8.76
C HIS A 526 -17.19 18.25 -8.46
N MET A 527 -17.68 17.00 -8.43
CA MET A 527 -19.11 16.72 -8.32
C MET A 527 -19.76 17.29 -7.05
N GLU A 528 -19.03 17.35 -5.93
CA GLU A 528 -19.56 17.92 -4.68
C GLU A 528 -19.78 19.44 -4.77
N LYS A 529 -18.93 20.15 -5.51
CA LYS A 529 -19.11 21.58 -5.78
C LYS A 529 -20.31 21.80 -6.67
N ILE A 530 -20.39 21.08 -7.77
CA ILE A 530 -21.54 21.10 -8.67
C ILE A 530 -22.84 20.80 -7.89
N ALA A 531 -22.85 19.73 -7.12
CA ALA A 531 -24.03 19.35 -6.35
C ALA A 531 -24.49 20.46 -5.39
N ARG A 532 -23.57 21.15 -4.71
CA ARG A 532 -23.87 22.29 -3.85
C ARG A 532 -24.39 23.50 -4.61
N GLU A 533 -23.79 23.81 -5.76
CA GLU A 533 -24.22 24.93 -6.59
C GLU A 533 -25.67 24.76 -7.09
N TYR A 534 -26.09 23.50 -7.30
CA TYR A 534 -27.45 23.18 -7.70
C TYR A 534 -28.36 22.77 -6.54
N GLY A 535 -27.88 22.79 -5.27
CA GLY A 535 -28.67 22.43 -4.08
C GLY A 535 -29.10 20.97 -4.03
N VAL A 536 -28.31 20.05 -4.60
CA VAL A 536 -28.58 18.61 -4.67
C VAL A 536 -27.55 17.75 -3.93
N GLU A 537 -26.69 18.36 -3.12
CA GLU A 537 -25.57 17.72 -2.44
C GLU A 537 -25.98 16.56 -1.52
N ASN A 538 -27.21 16.61 -0.98
CA ASN A 538 -27.74 15.58 -0.09
C ASN A 538 -28.50 14.46 -0.82
N LEU A 539 -28.59 14.52 -2.15
CA LEU A 539 -29.27 13.45 -2.90
C LEU A 539 -28.40 12.17 -2.95
N PRO A 540 -29.04 10.98 -2.82
CA PRO A 540 -28.35 9.70 -2.76
C PRO A 540 -27.34 9.43 -3.90
N PRO A 541 -27.51 9.92 -5.16
CA PRO A 541 -26.56 9.66 -6.24
C PRO A 541 -25.24 10.41 -6.13
N VAL A 542 -25.14 11.50 -5.36
CA VAL A 542 -23.95 12.38 -5.37
C VAL A 542 -22.68 11.66 -4.87
N ALA A 543 -22.77 11.02 -3.71
CA ALA A 543 -21.64 10.29 -3.14
C ALA A 543 -21.16 9.11 -4.04
N PRO A 544 -22.05 8.24 -4.56
CA PRO A 544 -21.66 7.22 -5.52
C PRO A 544 -21.03 7.74 -6.81
N ILE A 545 -21.51 8.87 -7.36
CA ILE A 545 -20.89 9.48 -8.56
C ILE A 545 -19.47 9.94 -8.24
N ARG A 546 -19.27 10.65 -7.14
CA ARG A 546 -17.96 11.07 -6.69
C ARG A 546 -16.99 9.90 -6.59
N GLN A 547 -17.41 8.85 -5.91
CA GLN A 547 -16.61 7.64 -5.73
C GLN A 547 -16.30 6.95 -7.06
N LEU A 548 -17.28 6.87 -7.95
CA LEU A 548 -17.10 6.31 -9.28
C LEU A 548 -16.01 7.04 -10.06
N LEU A 549 -16.06 8.38 -10.14
CA LEU A 549 -15.10 9.20 -10.88
C LEU A 549 -13.68 9.04 -10.31
N ARG A 550 -13.53 9.08 -8.99
CA ARG A 550 -12.24 8.86 -8.33
C ARG A 550 -11.69 7.46 -8.58
N ASN A 551 -12.52 6.42 -8.47
CA ASN A 551 -12.12 5.04 -8.72
C ASN A 551 -11.70 4.81 -10.16
N ILE A 552 -12.42 5.39 -11.13
CA ILE A 552 -12.06 5.30 -12.54
C ILE A 552 -10.69 5.95 -12.76
N ALA A 553 -10.50 7.20 -12.30
CA ALA A 553 -9.26 7.92 -12.47
C ALA A 553 -8.07 7.21 -11.80
N SER A 554 -8.22 6.81 -10.54
CA SER A 554 -7.17 6.11 -9.79
C SER A 554 -6.75 4.79 -10.46
N LYS A 555 -7.72 3.97 -10.91
CA LYS A 555 -7.43 2.68 -11.56
C LYS A 555 -6.88 2.83 -12.97
N ALA A 556 -7.34 3.84 -13.72
CA ALA A 556 -6.85 4.08 -15.07
C ALA A 556 -5.45 4.71 -15.07
N ALA A 557 -5.15 5.55 -14.08
CA ALA A 557 -3.88 6.26 -13.97
C ALA A 557 -2.70 5.37 -13.61
N ASN A 558 -2.91 4.22 -12.98
CA ASN A 558 -1.84 3.40 -12.39
C ASN A 558 -1.78 1.99 -12.98
N VAL A 559 -0.66 1.32 -12.78
CA VAL A 559 -0.40 -0.05 -13.27
C VAL A 559 -1.25 -1.12 -12.56
N TYR A 560 -2.03 -0.75 -11.53
CA TYR A 560 -2.74 -1.68 -10.65
C TYR A 560 -4.24 -1.57 -10.74
#